data_9437831a9571a769fe2130a8c1f7e460
#
_entry.id   9437831a9571a769fe2130a8c1f7e460
#
_cell.length_a   1.000
_cell.length_b   1.000
_cell.length_c   1.000
_cell.angle_alpha   90.00
_cell.angle_beta   90.00
_cell.angle_gamma   90.00
#
_symmetry.space_group_name_H-M   'P 1'
#
loop_
_entity.id
_entity.type
_entity.pdbx_description
1 polymer ?
#
loop_
_entity_poly.entity_id
_entity_poly.type
_entity_poly.pdbx_seq_one_letter_code
_entity_poly.pdbx_strand_id
1 'polypeptide(L)'
;MIRRLIRKVFGSSDDKGRKANQCKVIPFAEHKIDRNQISSAALKVTQKLQEAGFDAFVVGGAVRDLLLGIVPKDFDVATNATPEQVHALFRRSRIIGRRFKIVHVTFGRDEIIEVTTYRGPADDGHVTDDHGRILQDNVWGSREQDALRRDFTVNALYYDPASREIVDYANGVADLQAKQLVMIGDPEQRYREDPVRMLRAVRLAAKLGLTIEANTQAPIEPLASLLQNVPAARLFDEMLKLLFSGHAWECLNQLRQQGLHHGFFPLLDVIMEQPLGEKFVTLALANTDERIRADKPVSVGFLFAALLWHEVLAAWNELQAQGETPLPALFQAMDKVLDVQEEKLAIPRRYSVTMKEIWVLQPRFEQRSGRRPFRLLEQPRFRAGYDFLMLRAESGEVDAELPQ
;
A
#
# COMPACT_ATOMS: atom_id res chain seq x y z
N MET A 1 -18.44 -47.79 -27.37
CA MET A 1 -19.53 -46.91 -27.78
C MET A 1 -20.07 -46.01 -26.65
N ILE A 2 -19.92 -46.32 -25.38
CA ILE A 2 -20.47 -45.61 -24.24
C ILE A 2 -19.70 -44.30 -23.91
N ARG A 3 -18.40 -44.19 -24.20
CA ARG A 3 -17.62 -42.97 -23.98
C ARG A 3 -17.92 -41.78 -24.94
N ARG A 4 -18.66 -42.02 -26.02
CA ARG A 4 -19.07 -41.01 -27.00
C ARG A 4 -20.41 -40.35 -26.70
N LEU A 5 -21.24 -40.97 -25.87
CA LEU A 5 -22.57 -40.47 -25.49
C LEU A 5 -22.52 -39.53 -24.26
N ILE A 6 -21.56 -39.76 -23.35
CA ILE A 6 -21.42 -38.91 -22.15
C ILE A 6 -20.96 -37.49 -22.51
N ARG A 7 -20.26 -37.31 -23.65
CA ARG A 7 -19.80 -35.98 -24.11
C ARG A 7 -20.90 -35.11 -24.77
N LYS A 8 -22.11 -35.65 -24.97
CA LYS A 8 -23.23 -34.95 -25.61
C LYS A 8 -24.35 -34.55 -24.65
N VAL A 9 -24.34 -35.00 -23.39
CA VAL A 9 -25.40 -34.70 -22.41
C VAL A 9 -24.97 -33.69 -21.37
N PHE A 10 -23.66 -33.52 -21.13
CA PHE A 10 -23.13 -32.38 -20.38
C PHE A 10 -22.55 -31.40 -21.38
N GLY A 11 -23.49 -30.73 -22.07
CA GLY A 11 -23.20 -29.65 -22.97
C GLY A 11 -22.52 -28.53 -22.19
N SER A 12 -21.38 -28.14 -22.73
CA SER A 12 -20.66 -26.92 -22.50
C SER A 12 -21.46 -25.83 -21.77
N SER A 13 -21.16 -25.62 -20.48
CA SER A 13 -21.24 -24.28 -19.93
C SER A 13 -20.32 -23.41 -20.79
N ASP A 14 -20.87 -22.38 -21.35
CA ASP A 14 -20.15 -21.35 -22.07
C ASP A 14 -19.02 -20.81 -21.22
N ASP A 15 -17.87 -21.43 -21.34
CA ASP A 15 -16.58 -20.80 -21.11
C ASP A 15 -16.39 -19.82 -22.29
N LYS A 16 -16.98 -18.64 -22.14
CA LYS A 16 -16.57 -17.47 -22.90
C LYS A 16 -15.16 -17.14 -22.41
N GLY A 17 -14.20 -18.00 -22.75
CA GLY A 17 -12.79 -17.74 -22.59
C GLY A 17 -12.52 -16.36 -23.17
N ARG A 18 -12.08 -15.42 -22.33
CA ARG A 18 -11.46 -14.18 -22.79
C ARG A 18 -10.48 -14.61 -23.88
N LYS A 19 -10.74 -14.20 -25.12
CA LYS A 19 -9.84 -14.41 -26.29
C LYS A 19 -8.45 -14.07 -25.82
N ALA A 20 -7.46 -14.93 -26.12
CA ALA A 20 -6.06 -14.66 -25.88
C ALA A 20 -5.80 -13.18 -26.20
N ASN A 21 -5.40 -12.40 -25.18
CA ASN A 21 -5.24 -10.96 -25.31
C ASN A 21 -4.16 -10.73 -26.39
N GLN A 22 -4.57 -10.23 -27.55
CA GLN A 22 -3.63 -9.74 -28.55
C GLN A 22 -2.92 -8.53 -27.94
N CYS A 23 -1.58 -8.54 -27.96
CA CYS A 23 -0.76 -7.40 -27.61
C CYS A 23 -1.27 -6.16 -28.36
N LYS A 24 -1.65 -5.11 -27.63
CA LYS A 24 -2.08 -3.83 -28.20
C LYS A 24 -0.94 -2.83 -28.09
N VAL A 25 -0.66 -2.15 -29.18
CA VAL A 25 0.26 -1.01 -29.20
C VAL A 25 -0.60 0.25 -29.36
N ILE A 26 -0.56 1.13 -28.36
CA ILE A 26 -1.35 2.35 -28.32
C ILE A 26 -0.43 3.52 -28.65
N PRO A 27 -0.68 4.20 -29.79
CA PRO A 27 0.18 5.29 -30.25
C PRO A 27 -0.04 6.58 -29.45
N PHE A 28 0.91 7.49 -29.50
CA PHE A 28 0.84 8.78 -28.83
C PHE A 28 -0.45 9.56 -29.13
N ALA A 29 -0.95 9.47 -30.36
CA ALA A 29 -2.18 10.18 -30.76
C ALA A 29 -3.41 9.78 -29.91
N GLU A 30 -3.42 8.56 -29.38
CA GLU A 30 -4.50 8.05 -28.54
C GLU A 30 -4.29 8.35 -27.06
N HIS A 31 -3.10 8.03 -26.49
CA HIS A 31 -2.86 8.15 -25.04
C HIS A 31 -2.40 9.55 -24.59
N LYS A 32 -1.79 10.35 -25.47
CA LYS A 32 -1.38 11.76 -25.26
C LYS A 32 -0.52 12.02 -24.01
N ILE A 33 0.22 11.04 -23.51
CA ILE A 33 1.12 11.24 -22.37
C ILE A 33 2.15 12.31 -22.69
N ASP A 34 2.21 13.36 -21.86
CA ASP A 34 3.23 14.38 -21.98
C ASP A 34 4.58 13.86 -21.46
N ARG A 35 5.58 13.79 -22.35
CA ARG A 35 6.93 13.35 -22.00
C ARG A 35 7.58 14.22 -20.91
N ASN A 36 7.19 15.48 -20.77
CA ASN A 36 7.70 16.38 -19.73
C ASN A 36 7.24 15.99 -18.33
N GLN A 37 6.22 15.16 -18.20
CA GLN A 37 5.75 14.60 -16.91
C GLN A 37 6.53 13.35 -16.49
N ILE A 38 7.42 12.83 -17.35
CA ILE A 38 8.28 11.69 -17.04
C ILE A 38 9.59 12.22 -16.46
N SER A 39 10.05 11.62 -15.37
CA SER A 39 11.32 11.97 -14.74
C SER A 39 12.47 11.94 -15.75
N SER A 40 13.31 12.97 -15.72
CA SER A 40 14.50 13.03 -16.53
C SER A 40 15.48 11.86 -16.24
N ALA A 41 15.47 11.34 -15.01
CA ALA A 41 16.25 10.20 -14.61
C ALA A 41 15.71 8.90 -15.28
N ALA A 42 14.38 8.69 -15.27
CA ALA A 42 13.74 7.56 -15.93
C ALA A 42 14.01 7.58 -17.45
N LEU A 43 13.92 8.77 -18.08
CA LEU A 43 14.28 8.92 -19.51
C LEU A 43 15.75 8.59 -19.80
N LYS A 44 16.68 9.01 -18.94
CA LYS A 44 18.11 8.68 -19.08
C LYS A 44 18.38 7.18 -18.88
N VAL A 45 17.68 6.54 -17.96
CA VAL A 45 17.82 5.10 -17.72
C VAL A 45 17.34 4.31 -18.94
N THR A 46 16.13 4.60 -19.43
CA THR A 46 15.59 3.92 -20.62
C THR A 46 16.45 4.14 -21.84
N GLN A 47 16.87 5.39 -22.11
CA GLN A 47 17.75 5.72 -23.25
C GLN A 47 19.07 4.94 -23.20
N LYS A 48 19.74 4.94 -22.05
CA LYS A 48 21.05 4.27 -21.92
C LYS A 48 20.98 2.75 -22.07
N LEU A 49 19.89 2.13 -21.60
CA LEU A 49 19.62 0.71 -21.80
C LEU A 49 19.37 0.41 -23.28
N GLN A 50 18.56 1.23 -23.97
CA GLN A 50 18.25 1.08 -25.39
C GLN A 50 19.50 1.31 -26.27
N GLU A 51 20.34 2.28 -25.95
CA GLU A 51 21.64 2.51 -26.63
C GLU A 51 22.60 1.33 -26.46
N ALA A 52 22.50 0.59 -25.34
CA ALA A 52 23.26 -0.64 -25.11
C ALA A 52 22.64 -1.88 -25.75
N GLY A 53 21.54 -1.73 -26.51
CA GLY A 53 20.87 -2.82 -27.24
C GLY A 53 19.87 -3.62 -26.43
N PHE A 54 19.45 -3.12 -25.27
CA PHE A 54 18.42 -3.75 -24.45
C PHE A 54 17.06 -3.08 -24.64
N ASP A 55 16.00 -3.84 -24.43
CA ASP A 55 14.67 -3.29 -24.24
C ASP A 55 14.64 -2.43 -22.96
N ALA A 56 13.93 -1.32 -22.97
CA ALA A 56 13.68 -0.55 -21.76
C ALA A 56 12.39 0.25 -21.86
N PHE A 57 11.52 0.07 -20.88
CA PHE A 57 10.20 0.69 -20.78
C PHE A 57 9.98 1.29 -19.41
N VAL A 58 9.33 2.46 -19.35
CA VAL A 58 8.69 2.91 -18.12
C VAL A 58 7.46 2.04 -17.91
N VAL A 59 7.23 1.54 -16.66
CA VAL A 59 6.21 0.54 -16.43
C VAL A 59 5.34 0.81 -15.20
N GLY A 60 4.22 0.12 -15.16
CA GLY A 60 3.41 -0.02 -13.94
C GLY A 60 2.67 1.24 -13.53
N GLY A 61 2.79 1.56 -12.24
CA GLY A 61 2.04 2.66 -11.62
C GLY A 61 2.26 4.02 -12.27
N ALA A 62 3.48 4.30 -12.73
CA ALA A 62 3.79 5.56 -13.40
C ALA A 62 3.00 5.74 -14.71
N VAL A 63 2.94 4.70 -15.55
CA VAL A 63 2.18 4.77 -16.82
C VAL A 63 0.70 4.95 -16.56
N ARG A 64 0.15 4.19 -15.60
CA ARG A 64 -1.24 4.32 -15.17
C ARG A 64 -1.55 5.73 -14.68
N ASP A 65 -0.72 6.28 -13.81
CA ASP A 65 -0.93 7.60 -13.21
C ASP A 65 -0.87 8.69 -14.31
N LEU A 66 0.09 8.61 -15.25
CA LEU A 66 0.16 9.51 -16.40
C LEU A 66 -1.09 9.45 -17.28
N LEU A 67 -1.66 8.27 -17.50
CA LEU A 67 -2.93 8.10 -18.24
C LEU A 67 -4.13 8.72 -17.51
N LEU A 68 -4.08 8.78 -16.19
CA LEU A 68 -5.09 9.44 -15.34
C LEU A 68 -4.84 10.95 -15.18
N GLY A 69 -3.79 11.50 -15.78
CA GLY A 69 -3.39 12.91 -15.60
C GLY A 69 -2.80 13.21 -14.23
N ILE A 70 -2.35 12.18 -13.50
CA ILE A 70 -1.68 12.29 -12.21
C ILE A 70 -0.17 12.29 -12.45
N VAL A 71 0.54 13.22 -11.84
CA VAL A 71 2.02 13.24 -11.89
C VAL A 71 2.56 12.13 -10.99
N PRO A 72 3.28 11.13 -11.56
CA PRO A 72 3.84 10.04 -10.75
C PRO A 72 4.92 10.55 -9.79
N LYS A 73 4.97 9.97 -8.58
CA LYS A 73 6.06 10.25 -7.62
C LYS A 73 7.29 9.39 -7.90
N ASP A 74 7.08 8.15 -8.31
CA ASP A 74 8.12 7.15 -8.54
C ASP A 74 8.01 6.59 -9.96
N PHE A 75 9.15 6.27 -10.56
CA PHE A 75 9.23 5.69 -11.90
C PHE A 75 10.00 4.38 -11.85
N ASP A 76 9.37 3.32 -12.37
CA ASP A 76 9.97 2.01 -12.53
C ASP A 76 10.29 1.77 -14.00
N VAL A 77 11.42 1.09 -14.26
CA VAL A 77 11.84 0.68 -15.60
C VAL A 77 11.94 -0.83 -15.66
N ALA A 78 11.37 -1.43 -16.69
CA ALA A 78 11.54 -2.85 -16.98
C ALA A 78 12.37 -3.05 -18.23
N THR A 79 13.24 -4.08 -18.23
CA THR A 79 14.21 -4.36 -19.28
C THR A 79 14.42 -5.87 -19.44
N ASN A 80 14.95 -6.29 -20.62
CA ASN A 80 15.47 -7.63 -20.81
C ASN A 80 16.94 -7.79 -20.36
N ALA A 81 17.61 -6.70 -19.93
CA ALA A 81 18.94 -6.78 -19.34
C ALA A 81 18.89 -7.46 -17.97
N THR A 82 19.88 -8.30 -17.64
CA THR A 82 20.01 -8.88 -16.29
C THR A 82 20.41 -7.82 -15.27
N PRO A 83 20.19 -8.05 -13.97
CA PRO A 83 20.60 -7.10 -12.93
C PRO A 83 22.07 -6.75 -12.98
N GLU A 84 22.92 -7.71 -13.31
CA GLU A 84 24.37 -7.54 -13.45
C GLU A 84 24.74 -6.67 -14.66
N GLN A 85 24.03 -6.84 -15.79
CA GLN A 85 24.19 -6.01 -16.99
C GLN A 85 23.74 -4.57 -16.73
N VAL A 86 22.59 -4.38 -16.06
CA VAL A 86 22.13 -3.05 -15.65
C VAL A 86 23.15 -2.40 -14.72
N HIS A 87 23.63 -3.11 -13.71
CA HIS A 87 24.63 -2.59 -12.77
C HIS A 87 25.93 -2.18 -13.48
N ALA A 88 26.38 -2.94 -14.49
CA ALA A 88 27.56 -2.61 -15.28
C ALA A 88 27.41 -1.30 -16.09
N LEU A 89 26.19 -1.00 -16.56
CA LEU A 89 25.90 0.22 -17.31
C LEU A 89 25.84 1.48 -16.43
N PHE A 90 25.44 1.35 -15.16
CA PHE A 90 25.21 2.49 -14.28
C PHE A 90 26.18 2.52 -13.10
N ARG A 91 27.14 3.45 -13.11
CA ARG A 91 28.16 3.57 -12.06
C ARG A 91 27.57 3.80 -10.67
N ARG A 92 26.43 4.52 -10.55
CA ARG A 92 25.73 4.80 -9.30
C ARG A 92 24.51 3.92 -9.18
N SER A 93 24.71 2.61 -9.04
CA SER A 93 23.64 1.65 -8.89
C SER A 93 23.96 0.59 -7.85
N ARG A 94 22.92 -0.09 -7.35
CA ARG A 94 23.02 -1.21 -6.40
C ARG A 94 22.02 -2.29 -6.78
N ILE A 95 22.45 -3.54 -6.76
CA ILE A 95 21.55 -4.69 -6.85
C ILE A 95 21.01 -4.94 -5.45
N ILE A 96 19.69 -4.93 -5.30
CA ILE A 96 18.99 -5.18 -4.03
C ILE A 96 17.99 -6.33 -4.17
N GLY A 97 17.58 -6.86 -3.01
CA GLY A 97 16.62 -7.96 -2.94
C GLY A 97 17.27 -9.34 -3.03
N ARG A 98 16.85 -10.24 -2.12
CA ARG A 98 17.28 -11.65 -2.12
C ARG A 98 16.31 -12.52 -2.91
N ARG A 99 15.01 -12.29 -2.72
CA ARG A 99 13.93 -13.02 -3.38
C ARG A 99 13.77 -12.57 -4.83
N PHE A 100 13.79 -11.26 -5.03
CA PHE A 100 13.66 -10.59 -6.32
C PHE A 100 14.80 -9.60 -6.45
N LYS A 101 15.71 -9.85 -7.38
CA LYS A 101 16.78 -8.92 -7.66
C LYS A 101 16.25 -7.75 -8.49
N ILE A 102 16.41 -6.53 -7.99
CA ILE A 102 16.16 -5.29 -8.69
C ILE A 102 17.41 -4.40 -8.61
N VAL A 103 17.52 -3.45 -9.51
CA VAL A 103 18.63 -2.52 -9.51
C VAL A 103 18.13 -1.12 -9.21
N HIS A 104 18.60 -0.52 -8.13
CA HIS A 104 18.40 0.88 -7.82
C HIS A 104 19.47 1.71 -8.53
N VAL A 105 19.06 2.56 -9.46
CA VAL A 105 19.92 3.54 -10.12
C VAL A 105 19.68 4.90 -9.50
N THR A 106 20.73 5.49 -8.90
CA THR A 106 20.60 6.73 -8.11
C THR A 106 21.01 7.95 -8.94
N PHE A 107 20.15 8.95 -8.95
CA PHE A 107 20.37 10.27 -9.55
C PHE A 107 20.34 11.37 -8.50
N GLY A 108 21.28 12.30 -8.57
CA GLY A 108 21.36 13.38 -7.58
C GLY A 108 21.53 12.87 -6.15
N ARG A 109 20.79 13.46 -5.19
CA ARG A 109 20.82 13.06 -3.77
C ARG A 109 19.71 12.08 -3.41
N ASP A 110 18.54 12.20 -4.03
CA ASP A 110 17.31 11.58 -3.50
C ASP A 110 16.50 10.81 -4.55
N GLU A 111 16.80 10.94 -5.84
CA GLU A 111 16.03 10.26 -6.88
C GLU A 111 16.62 8.88 -7.19
N ILE A 112 15.77 7.85 -7.07
CA ILE A 112 16.11 6.46 -7.37
C ILE A 112 15.15 5.96 -8.44
N ILE A 113 15.70 5.37 -9.50
CA ILE A 113 14.94 4.62 -10.50
C ILE A 113 15.12 3.13 -10.24
N GLU A 114 14.03 2.43 -9.98
CA GLU A 114 14.02 0.98 -9.86
C GLU A 114 14.02 0.34 -11.25
N VAL A 115 15.03 -0.49 -11.53
CA VAL A 115 15.13 -1.22 -12.78
C VAL A 115 14.95 -2.70 -12.52
N THR A 116 13.95 -3.29 -13.17
CA THR A 116 13.60 -4.70 -13.06
C THR A 116 13.86 -5.44 -14.35
N THR A 117 14.44 -6.65 -14.27
CA THR A 117 14.53 -7.56 -15.41
C THR A 117 13.18 -8.25 -15.63
N TYR A 118 12.76 -8.45 -16.88
CA TYR A 118 11.56 -9.21 -17.21
C TYR A 118 11.56 -10.59 -16.57
N ARG A 119 10.48 -10.97 -15.93
CA ARG A 119 10.35 -12.24 -15.21
C ARG A 119 9.58 -13.25 -16.03
N GLY A 120 10.06 -14.49 -16.02
CA GLY A 120 9.42 -15.64 -16.64
C GLY A 120 8.21 -16.16 -15.83
N PRO A 121 7.54 -17.22 -16.32
CA PRO A 121 6.41 -17.85 -15.66
C PRO A 121 6.75 -18.37 -14.26
N ALA A 122 5.75 -18.44 -13.39
CA ALA A 122 5.93 -18.92 -12.03
C ALA A 122 6.26 -20.42 -11.91
N ASP A 123 6.01 -21.21 -12.95
CA ASP A 123 6.13 -22.67 -12.92
C ASP A 123 7.55 -23.20 -13.26
N ASP A 124 8.45 -22.36 -13.74
CA ASP A 124 9.78 -22.77 -14.24
C ASP A 124 10.90 -22.57 -13.20
N GLY A 125 10.81 -23.29 -12.07
CA GLY A 125 11.95 -23.38 -11.14
C GLY A 125 11.88 -22.46 -9.92
N HIS A 126 10.69 -22.10 -9.49
CA HIS A 126 10.49 -21.36 -8.23
C HIS A 126 10.63 -22.29 -7.01
N VAL A 127 11.25 -21.76 -5.96
CA VAL A 127 11.19 -22.36 -4.64
C VAL A 127 9.94 -21.80 -3.95
N THR A 128 8.96 -22.66 -3.66
CA THR A 128 7.76 -22.31 -2.91
C THR A 128 7.81 -22.89 -1.51
N ASP A 129 7.11 -22.25 -0.55
CA ASP A 129 6.83 -22.87 0.75
C ASP A 129 5.60 -23.81 0.68
N ASP A 130 5.29 -24.50 1.79
CA ASP A 130 4.19 -25.46 1.89
C ASP A 130 2.79 -24.82 1.62
N HIS A 131 2.71 -23.51 1.54
CA HIS A 131 1.48 -22.75 1.26
C HIS A 131 1.43 -22.18 -0.17
N GLY A 132 2.38 -22.56 -1.03
CA GLY A 132 2.46 -22.09 -2.43
C GLY A 132 3.07 -20.71 -2.59
N ARG A 133 3.65 -20.11 -1.53
CA ARG A 133 4.30 -18.81 -1.61
C ARG A 133 5.69 -18.91 -2.23
N ILE A 134 5.95 -18.14 -3.27
CA ILE A 134 7.23 -18.12 -3.96
C ILE A 134 8.32 -17.54 -3.04
N LEU A 135 9.37 -18.31 -2.77
CA LEU A 135 10.51 -17.92 -1.93
C LEU A 135 11.68 -17.35 -2.75
N GLN A 136 11.85 -17.80 -3.99
CA GLN A 136 12.88 -17.31 -4.91
C GLN A 136 12.33 -17.25 -6.33
N ASP A 137 12.51 -16.11 -7.01
CA ASP A 137 11.94 -15.81 -8.32
C ASP A 137 12.91 -14.95 -9.14
N ASN A 138 13.99 -15.55 -9.61
CA ASN A 138 14.97 -14.91 -10.50
C ASN A 138 14.99 -15.62 -11.87
N VAL A 139 13.83 -16.09 -12.33
CA VAL A 139 13.65 -16.66 -13.66
C VAL A 139 13.32 -15.53 -14.62
N TRP A 140 14.16 -15.35 -15.62
CA TRP A 140 13.99 -14.30 -16.63
C TRP A 140 13.05 -14.74 -17.75
N GLY A 141 12.30 -13.82 -18.32
CA GLY A 141 11.30 -14.10 -19.33
C GLY A 141 11.17 -13.03 -20.41
N SER A 142 10.15 -13.18 -21.22
CA SER A 142 9.74 -12.16 -22.18
C SER A 142 8.97 -11.01 -21.50
N ARG A 143 8.86 -9.88 -22.19
CA ARG A 143 8.05 -8.74 -21.74
C ARG A 143 6.59 -9.13 -21.53
N GLU A 144 6.01 -9.97 -22.40
CA GLU A 144 4.65 -10.49 -22.24
C GLU A 144 4.49 -11.32 -20.98
N GLN A 145 5.44 -12.23 -20.71
CA GLN A 145 5.44 -13.04 -19.50
C GLN A 145 5.53 -12.16 -18.25
N ASP A 146 6.39 -11.13 -18.25
CA ASP A 146 6.48 -10.16 -17.15
C ASP A 146 5.15 -9.41 -16.95
N ALA A 147 4.48 -8.99 -18.01
CA ALA A 147 3.20 -8.32 -17.96
C ALA A 147 2.10 -9.20 -17.34
N LEU A 148 2.01 -10.45 -17.79
CA LEU A 148 0.96 -11.39 -17.33
C LEU A 148 1.18 -11.89 -15.89
N ARG A 149 2.35 -11.67 -15.31
CA ARG A 149 2.62 -11.98 -13.89
C ARG A 149 2.28 -10.84 -12.93
N ARG A 150 2.03 -9.63 -13.44
CA ARG A 150 1.65 -8.49 -12.59
C ARG A 150 0.30 -8.73 -11.94
N ASP A 151 -0.05 -7.90 -10.98
CA ASP A 151 -1.27 -8.04 -10.20
C ASP A 151 -2.52 -7.62 -11.01
N PHE A 152 -2.58 -6.37 -11.41
CA PHE A 152 -3.76 -5.79 -12.07
C PHE A 152 -3.43 -5.29 -13.47
N THR A 153 -4.41 -5.38 -14.37
CA THR A 153 -4.27 -4.98 -15.78
C THR A 153 -3.76 -3.54 -15.92
N VAL A 154 -4.27 -2.64 -15.09
CA VAL A 154 -3.89 -1.21 -15.08
C VAL A 154 -2.42 -0.96 -14.66
N ASN A 155 -1.78 -1.94 -14.04
CA ASN A 155 -0.37 -1.89 -13.65
C ASN A 155 0.55 -2.66 -14.62
N ALA A 156 0.00 -3.27 -15.67
CA ALA A 156 0.76 -4.05 -16.67
C ALA A 156 0.94 -3.30 -17.98
N LEU A 157 1.21 -2.01 -17.89
CA LEU A 157 1.39 -1.09 -19.01
C LEU A 157 2.87 -0.75 -19.17
N TYR A 158 3.37 -0.78 -20.42
CA TYR A 158 4.77 -0.56 -20.78
C TYR A 158 4.85 0.63 -21.74
N TYR A 159 5.42 1.74 -21.30
CA TYR A 159 5.61 2.92 -22.13
C TYR A 159 7.05 3.00 -22.65
N ASP A 160 7.19 3.07 -23.96
CA ASP A 160 8.48 3.33 -24.62
C ASP A 160 8.69 4.82 -24.83
N PRO A 161 9.66 5.46 -24.15
CA PRO A 161 9.92 6.88 -24.34
C PRO A 161 10.49 7.23 -25.72
N ALA A 162 11.08 6.26 -26.46
CA ALA A 162 11.66 6.49 -27.78
C ALA A 162 10.59 6.54 -28.87
N SER A 163 9.74 5.50 -28.96
CA SER A 163 8.62 5.45 -29.92
C SER A 163 7.41 6.25 -29.46
N ARG A 164 7.32 6.57 -28.15
CA ARG A 164 6.16 7.18 -27.49
C ARG A 164 4.90 6.32 -27.62
N GLU A 165 5.04 5.02 -27.48
CA GLU A 165 3.98 4.05 -27.57
C GLU A 165 3.77 3.34 -26.22
N ILE A 166 2.54 2.90 -25.94
CA ILE A 166 2.23 2.01 -24.82
C ILE A 166 2.00 0.61 -25.37
N VAL A 167 2.65 -0.37 -24.77
CA VAL A 167 2.41 -1.78 -25.04
C VAL A 167 1.57 -2.35 -23.91
N ASP A 168 0.42 -2.90 -24.26
CA ASP A 168 -0.60 -3.43 -23.34
C ASP A 168 -0.93 -4.88 -23.69
N TYR A 169 -0.53 -5.81 -22.82
CA TYR A 169 -0.79 -7.25 -22.96
C TYR A 169 -2.05 -7.72 -22.23
N ALA A 170 -2.57 -6.90 -21.32
CA ALA A 170 -3.61 -7.32 -20.38
C ALA A 170 -4.91 -6.52 -20.49
N ASN A 171 -5.03 -5.65 -21.50
CA ASN A 171 -6.18 -4.75 -21.69
C ASN A 171 -6.30 -3.64 -20.64
N GLY A 172 -5.18 -3.26 -19.99
CA GLY A 172 -5.16 -2.32 -18.88
C GLY A 172 -5.63 -0.91 -19.24
N VAL A 173 -5.35 -0.43 -20.47
CA VAL A 173 -5.80 0.90 -20.90
C VAL A 173 -7.33 0.96 -20.98
N ALA A 174 -7.98 -0.07 -21.55
CA ALA A 174 -9.44 -0.12 -21.64
C ALA A 174 -10.09 -0.26 -20.25
N ASP A 175 -9.52 -1.10 -19.38
CA ASP A 175 -10.01 -1.26 -18.00
C ASP A 175 -9.88 0.07 -17.22
N LEU A 176 -8.78 0.81 -17.43
CA LEU A 176 -8.58 2.12 -16.81
C LEU A 176 -9.59 3.16 -17.29
N GLN A 177 -9.89 3.18 -18.60
CA GLN A 177 -10.92 4.04 -19.19
C GLN A 177 -12.32 3.70 -18.67
N ALA A 178 -12.60 2.40 -18.48
CA ALA A 178 -13.82 1.91 -17.86
C ALA A 178 -13.88 2.09 -16.34
N LYS A 179 -12.83 2.64 -15.72
CA LYS A 179 -12.66 2.76 -14.26
C LYS A 179 -12.80 1.42 -13.52
N GLN A 180 -12.30 0.35 -14.11
CA GLN A 180 -12.32 -0.99 -13.53
C GLN A 180 -10.93 -1.40 -13.05
N LEU A 181 -10.87 -2.01 -11.87
CA LEU A 181 -9.67 -2.69 -11.36
C LEU A 181 -9.84 -4.18 -11.59
N VAL A 182 -9.05 -4.74 -12.50
CA VAL A 182 -9.18 -6.13 -12.95
C VAL A 182 -7.90 -6.88 -12.64
N MET A 183 -8.02 -8.05 -11.97
CA MET A 183 -6.91 -8.97 -11.71
C MET A 183 -6.46 -9.64 -13.02
N ILE A 184 -5.16 -9.78 -13.22
CA ILE A 184 -4.59 -10.59 -14.31
C ILE A 184 -4.60 -12.06 -13.89
N GLY A 185 -5.16 -12.94 -14.73
CA GLY A 185 -5.29 -14.36 -14.45
C GLY A 185 -6.53 -14.70 -13.61
N ASP A 186 -6.52 -15.87 -12.98
CA ASP A 186 -7.60 -16.31 -12.09
C ASP A 186 -7.50 -15.62 -10.73
N PRO A 187 -8.49 -14.81 -10.32
CA PRO A 187 -8.39 -14.03 -9.09
C PRO A 187 -8.25 -14.87 -7.82
N GLU A 188 -8.94 -16.02 -7.73
CA GLU A 188 -8.85 -16.89 -6.56
C GLU A 188 -7.43 -17.44 -6.41
N GLN A 189 -6.87 -17.98 -7.48
CA GLN A 189 -5.50 -18.47 -7.48
C GLN A 189 -4.50 -17.35 -7.15
N ARG A 190 -4.67 -16.18 -7.74
CA ARG A 190 -3.77 -15.04 -7.53
C ARG A 190 -3.78 -14.52 -6.10
N TYR A 191 -4.93 -14.54 -5.41
CA TYR A 191 -5.01 -14.17 -3.99
C TYR A 191 -4.42 -15.26 -3.08
N ARG A 192 -4.53 -16.55 -3.45
CA ARG A 192 -3.86 -17.64 -2.73
C ARG A 192 -2.34 -17.58 -2.85
N GLU A 193 -1.82 -17.24 -4.03
CA GLU A 193 -0.37 -17.03 -4.25
C GLU A 193 0.18 -15.88 -3.39
N ASP A 194 -0.58 -14.79 -3.28
CA ASP A 194 -0.20 -13.60 -2.53
C ASP A 194 -1.42 -12.87 -1.96
N PRO A 195 -1.83 -13.19 -0.72
CA PRO A 195 -3.00 -12.58 -0.08
C PRO A 195 -2.94 -11.05 0.04
N VAL A 196 -1.73 -10.47 0.06
CA VAL A 196 -1.55 -9.00 0.10
C VAL A 196 -2.16 -8.31 -1.12
N ARG A 197 -2.37 -9.01 -2.23
CA ARG A 197 -3.06 -8.47 -3.40
C ARG A 197 -4.50 -8.02 -3.09
N MET A 198 -5.17 -8.59 -2.09
CA MET A 198 -6.49 -8.14 -1.62
C MET A 198 -6.40 -6.72 -1.04
N LEU A 199 -5.41 -6.45 -0.19
CA LEU A 199 -5.17 -5.11 0.36
C LEU A 199 -4.78 -4.11 -0.74
N ARG A 200 -3.99 -4.55 -1.71
CA ARG A 200 -3.60 -3.74 -2.87
C ARG A 200 -4.80 -3.39 -3.75
N ALA A 201 -5.74 -4.34 -3.97
CA ALA A 201 -6.97 -4.10 -4.71
C ALA A 201 -7.79 -2.98 -4.06
N VAL A 202 -8.04 -3.09 -2.76
CA VAL A 202 -8.78 -2.09 -1.98
C VAL A 202 -8.11 -0.72 -2.05
N ARG A 203 -6.80 -0.67 -1.82
CA ARG A 203 -6.04 0.59 -1.85
C ARG A 203 -6.06 1.26 -3.22
N LEU A 204 -5.85 0.50 -4.28
CA LEU A 204 -5.85 1.04 -5.65
C LEU A 204 -7.26 1.51 -6.05
N ALA A 205 -8.29 0.73 -5.73
CA ALA A 205 -9.67 1.11 -6.00
C ALA A 205 -10.02 2.45 -5.31
N ALA A 206 -9.76 2.56 -4.02
CA ALA A 206 -10.02 3.78 -3.25
C ALA A 206 -9.19 4.98 -3.75
N LYS A 207 -7.86 4.81 -3.88
CA LYS A 207 -6.95 5.88 -4.27
C LYS A 207 -7.24 6.43 -5.68
N LEU A 208 -7.62 5.58 -6.62
CA LEU A 208 -7.76 5.93 -8.04
C LEU A 208 -9.22 6.12 -8.46
N GLY A 209 -10.17 5.94 -7.54
CA GLY A 209 -11.60 6.00 -7.86
C GLY A 209 -12.04 4.91 -8.85
N LEU A 210 -11.45 3.72 -8.75
CA LEU A 210 -11.78 2.56 -9.58
C LEU A 210 -12.76 1.64 -8.84
N THR A 211 -13.61 0.95 -9.60
CA THR A 211 -14.45 -0.13 -9.08
C THR A 211 -13.72 -1.46 -9.26
N ILE A 212 -13.65 -2.28 -8.20
CA ILE A 212 -13.10 -3.64 -8.33
C ILE A 212 -14.08 -4.46 -9.18
N GLU A 213 -13.57 -5.05 -10.29
CA GLU A 213 -14.38 -5.86 -11.21
C GLU A 213 -14.95 -7.09 -10.46
N ALA A 214 -16.16 -7.52 -10.81
CA ALA A 214 -16.92 -8.51 -10.04
C ALA A 214 -16.19 -9.84 -9.80
N ASN A 215 -15.50 -10.39 -10.82
CA ASN A 215 -14.75 -11.64 -10.65
C ASN A 215 -13.49 -11.42 -9.80
N THR A 216 -12.89 -10.24 -9.89
CA THR A 216 -11.75 -9.83 -9.06
C THR A 216 -12.17 -9.64 -7.61
N GLN A 217 -13.38 -9.15 -7.37
CA GLN A 217 -13.93 -8.88 -6.04
C GLN A 217 -14.41 -10.14 -5.33
N ALA A 218 -15.09 -11.04 -6.04
CA ALA A 218 -15.80 -12.18 -5.46
C ALA A 218 -14.97 -13.05 -4.50
N PRO A 219 -13.65 -13.34 -4.75
CA PRO A 219 -12.87 -14.17 -3.84
C PRO A 219 -12.30 -13.42 -2.63
N ILE A 220 -12.43 -12.10 -2.54
CA ILE A 220 -11.75 -11.30 -1.48
C ILE A 220 -12.25 -11.70 -0.10
N GLU A 221 -13.55 -11.60 0.17
CA GLU A 221 -14.13 -11.91 1.47
C GLU A 221 -13.91 -13.39 1.86
N PRO A 222 -14.19 -14.40 0.99
CA PRO A 222 -13.94 -15.80 1.30
C PRO A 222 -12.48 -16.12 1.63
N LEU A 223 -11.52 -15.39 1.06
CA LEU A 223 -10.08 -15.61 1.24
C LEU A 223 -9.43 -14.68 2.27
N ALA A 224 -10.18 -13.81 2.92
CA ALA A 224 -9.66 -12.81 3.86
C ALA A 224 -8.80 -13.43 4.97
N SER A 225 -9.16 -14.64 5.46
CA SER A 225 -8.41 -15.37 6.48
C SER A 225 -6.96 -15.68 6.08
N LEU A 226 -6.64 -15.75 4.79
CA LEU A 226 -5.27 -15.98 4.31
C LEU A 226 -4.30 -14.84 4.68
N LEU A 227 -4.80 -13.65 4.98
CA LEU A 227 -3.98 -12.54 5.47
C LEU A 227 -3.27 -12.87 6.79
N GLN A 228 -3.83 -13.76 7.62
CA GLN A 228 -3.20 -14.21 8.86
C GLN A 228 -1.88 -14.96 8.63
N ASN A 229 -1.66 -15.52 7.44
CA ASN A 229 -0.43 -16.22 7.06
C ASN A 229 0.64 -15.28 6.46
N VAL A 230 0.33 -14.00 6.30
CA VAL A 230 1.29 -13.02 5.79
C VAL A 230 2.19 -12.52 6.92
N PRO A 231 3.51 -12.41 6.73
CA PRO A 231 4.40 -11.85 7.74
C PRO A 231 3.95 -10.47 8.22
N ALA A 232 3.91 -10.24 9.53
CA ALA A 232 3.42 -9.00 10.15
C ALA A 232 4.12 -7.75 9.59
N ALA A 233 5.43 -7.80 9.34
CA ALA A 233 6.17 -6.68 8.74
C ALA A 233 5.66 -6.30 7.35
N ARG A 234 5.28 -7.29 6.53
CA ARG A 234 4.72 -7.04 5.19
C ARG A 234 3.32 -6.46 5.26
N LEU A 235 2.51 -6.93 6.21
CA LEU A 235 1.20 -6.36 6.49
C LEU A 235 1.30 -4.92 6.96
N PHE A 236 2.26 -4.63 7.83
CA PHE A 236 2.56 -3.29 8.31
C PHE A 236 2.92 -2.34 7.15
N ASP A 237 3.78 -2.78 6.23
CA ASP A 237 4.15 -2.00 5.04
C ASP A 237 2.95 -1.68 4.14
N GLU A 238 2.06 -2.64 3.90
CA GLU A 238 0.86 -2.39 3.10
C GLU A 238 -0.15 -1.50 3.85
N MET A 239 -0.24 -1.62 5.19
CA MET A 239 -1.04 -0.71 6.00
C MET A 239 -0.52 0.73 5.92
N LEU A 240 0.79 0.94 5.98
CA LEU A 240 1.35 2.28 5.81
C LEU A 240 0.98 2.86 4.44
N LYS A 241 1.04 2.06 3.38
CA LYS A 241 0.63 2.50 2.03
C LYS A 241 -0.86 2.84 1.94
N LEU A 242 -1.72 2.16 2.70
CA LEU A 242 -3.14 2.46 2.81
C LEU A 242 -3.36 3.79 3.55
N LEU A 243 -2.83 3.90 4.76
CA LEU A 243 -3.03 5.05 5.66
C LEU A 243 -2.37 6.34 5.14
N PHE A 244 -1.31 6.22 4.33
CA PHE A 244 -0.61 7.36 3.73
C PHE A 244 -0.84 7.48 2.21
N SER A 245 -1.97 6.97 1.74
CA SER A 245 -2.37 7.07 0.33
C SER A 245 -2.88 8.46 -0.08
N GLY A 246 -3.26 9.31 0.90
CA GLY A 246 -4.04 10.53 0.68
C GLY A 246 -5.55 10.26 0.54
N HIS A 247 -5.97 9.01 0.78
CA HIS A 247 -7.35 8.51 0.74
C HIS A 247 -7.57 7.45 1.82
N ALA A 248 -7.04 7.68 3.02
CA ALA A 248 -7.03 6.70 4.09
C ALA A 248 -8.43 6.28 4.52
N TRP A 249 -9.34 7.25 4.66
CA TRP A 249 -10.72 6.97 5.05
C TRP A 249 -11.46 6.08 4.03
N GLU A 250 -11.33 6.39 2.76
CA GLU A 250 -11.90 5.59 1.68
C GLU A 250 -11.31 4.18 1.65
N CYS A 251 -9.99 4.06 1.86
CA CYS A 251 -9.33 2.76 1.96
C CYS A 251 -9.86 1.93 3.12
N LEU A 252 -10.04 2.51 4.31
CA LEU A 252 -10.57 1.81 5.47
C LEU A 252 -12.03 1.38 5.29
N ASN A 253 -12.86 2.24 4.70
CA ASN A 253 -14.24 1.89 4.36
C ASN A 253 -14.30 0.73 3.35
N GLN A 254 -13.44 0.75 2.33
CA GLN A 254 -13.33 -0.34 1.37
C GLN A 254 -12.87 -1.65 2.03
N LEU A 255 -11.86 -1.61 2.93
CA LEU A 255 -11.46 -2.79 3.71
C LEU A 255 -12.63 -3.39 4.48
N ARG A 256 -13.44 -2.54 5.12
CA ARG A 256 -14.62 -2.97 5.88
C ARG A 256 -15.67 -3.59 4.96
N GLN A 257 -16.00 -2.94 3.85
CA GLN A 257 -16.98 -3.44 2.88
C GLN A 257 -16.59 -4.79 2.27
N GLN A 258 -15.29 -5.06 2.15
CA GLN A 258 -14.75 -6.30 1.61
C GLN A 258 -14.49 -7.38 2.67
N GLY A 259 -14.88 -7.15 3.94
CA GLY A 259 -14.66 -8.11 5.03
C GLY A 259 -13.18 -8.32 5.42
N LEU A 260 -12.27 -7.44 4.95
CA LEU A 260 -10.83 -7.57 5.18
C LEU A 260 -10.38 -7.06 6.56
N HIS A 261 -11.26 -6.44 7.34
CA HIS A 261 -10.95 -5.89 8.65
C HIS A 261 -10.95 -6.95 9.75
N HIS A 262 -11.76 -8.02 9.62
CA HIS A 262 -11.88 -9.06 10.62
C HIS A 262 -10.55 -9.81 10.86
N GLY A 263 -10.07 -9.74 12.11
CA GLY A 263 -8.84 -10.42 12.52
C GLY A 263 -7.54 -9.75 12.07
N PHE A 264 -7.63 -8.76 11.19
CA PHE A 264 -6.49 -8.01 10.67
C PHE A 264 -6.35 -6.63 11.33
N PHE A 265 -7.50 -5.95 11.54
CA PHE A 265 -7.62 -4.69 12.25
C PHE A 265 -8.67 -4.77 13.35
N PRO A 266 -8.54 -5.66 14.36
CA PRO A 266 -9.50 -5.70 15.47
C PRO A 266 -9.64 -4.33 16.15
N LEU A 267 -8.59 -3.51 15.98
CA LEU A 267 -8.53 -2.16 16.45
C LEU A 267 -9.51 -1.23 15.75
N LEU A 268 -9.66 -1.35 14.44
CA LEU A 268 -10.59 -0.49 13.68
C LEU A 268 -12.04 -0.81 14.00
N ASP A 269 -12.38 -2.07 14.24
CA ASP A 269 -13.72 -2.47 14.64
C ASP A 269 -14.11 -1.81 15.97
N VAL A 270 -13.23 -1.90 16.98
CA VAL A 270 -13.48 -1.30 18.31
C VAL A 270 -13.56 0.22 18.26
N ILE A 271 -12.67 0.87 17.47
CA ILE A 271 -12.64 2.33 17.34
C ILE A 271 -13.90 2.84 16.63
N MET A 272 -14.37 2.13 15.60
CA MET A 272 -15.53 2.52 14.79
C MET A 272 -16.87 2.24 15.49
N GLU A 273 -16.90 1.40 16.54
CA GLU A 273 -18.09 1.12 17.34
C GLU A 273 -18.36 2.21 18.41
N GLN A 274 -17.36 3.04 18.74
CA GLN A 274 -17.51 4.11 19.71
C GLN A 274 -17.71 5.47 19.03
N PRO A 275 -18.85 6.18 19.29
CA PRO A 275 -19.17 7.44 18.59
C PRO A 275 -18.09 8.52 18.66
N LEU A 276 -17.45 8.69 19.81
CA LEU A 276 -16.35 9.65 20.00
C LEU A 276 -15.05 9.17 19.32
N GLY A 277 -14.79 7.84 19.36
CA GLY A 277 -13.64 7.23 18.71
C GLY A 277 -13.71 7.34 17.19
N GLU A 278 -14.86 7.14 16.60
CA GLU A 278 -15.07 7.29 15.15
C GLU A 278 -14.77 8.72 14.69
N LYS A 279 -15.32 9.73 15.38
CA LYS A 279 -15.07 11.14 15.03
C LYS A 279 -13.60 11.52 15.17
N PHE A 280 -12.94 11.10 16.23
CA PHE A 280 -11.52 11.38 16.47
C PHE A 280 -10.63 10.74 15.39
N VAL A 281 -10.86 9.48 15.09
CA VAL A 281 -10.10 8.76 14.04
C VAL A 281 -10.34 9.36 12.67
N THR A 282 -11.58 9.70 12.33
CA THR A 282 -11.94 10.33 11.06
C THR A 282 -11.22 11.67 10.89
N LEU A 283 -11.17 12.51 11.93
CA LEU A 283 -10.42 13.77 11.91
C LEU A 283 -8.92 13.56 11.74
N ALA A 284 -8.33 12.58 12.44
CA ALA A 284 -6.92 12.27 12.34
C ALA A 284 -6.54 11.80 10.92
N LEU A 285 -7.37 10.96 10.30
CA LEU A 285 -7.19 10.48 8.94
C LEU A 285 -7.37 11.60 7.92
N ALA A 286 -8.43 12.42 8.05
CA ALA A 286 -8.69 13.55 7.15
C ALA A 286 -7.54 14.56 7.17
N ASN A 287 -7.03 14.92 8.35
CA ASN A 287 -5.88 15.82 8.51
C ASN A 287 -4.60 15.21 7.90
N THR A 288 -4.41 13.90 8.04
CA THR A 288 -3.28 13.19 7.41
C THR A 288 -3.39 13.21 5.89
N ASP A 289 -4.55 12.90 5.34
CA ASP A 289 -4.81 12.90 3.90
C ASP A 289 -4.65 14.30 3.29
N GLU A 290 -5.12 15.35 3.95
CA GLU A 290 -4.92 16.73 3.52
C GLU A 290 -3.44 17.11 3.48
N ARG A 291 -2.67 16.73 4.50
CA ARG A 291 -1.21 16.96 4.52
C ARG A 291 -0.51 16.25 3.38
N ILE A 292 -0.89 14.99 3.09
CA ILE A 292 -0.29 14.21 2.00
C ILE A 292 -0.61 14.85 0.64
N ARG A 293 -1.85 15.26 0.42
CA ARG A 293 -2.27 15.96 -0.82
C ARG A 293 -1.58 17.31 -0.99
N ALA A 294 -1.26 17.99 0.13
CA ALA A 294 -0.52 19.24 0.14
C ALA A 294 1.02 19.06 0.15
N ASP A 295 1.51 17.83 -0.04
CA ASP A 295 2.94 17.46 0.00
C ASP A 295 3.66 17.89 1.30
N LYS A 296 2.92 17.89 2.42
CA LYS A 296 3.44 18.21 3.76
C LYS A 296 3.92 16.94 4.46
N PRO A 297 4.94 17.03 5.32
CA PRO A 297 5.42 15.87 6.07
C PRO A 297 4.34 15.33 7.02
N VAL A 298 4.24 14.00 7.11
CA VAL A 298 3.34 13.28 8.00
C VAL A 298 4.12 12.40 8.97
N SER A 299 3.55 12.13 10.13
CA SER A 299 4.18 11.31 11.17
C SER A 299 3.42 10.00 11.35
N VAL A 300 4.09 8.89 11.08
CA VAL A 300 3.55 7.54 11.32
C VAL A 300 3.21 7.35 12.80
N GLY A 301 4.11 7.75 13.70
CA GLY A 301 3.88 7.63 15.16
C GLY A 301 2.71 8.46 15.64
N PHE A 302 2.46 9.65 15.06
CA PHE A 302 1.29 10.46 15.40
C PHE A 302 -0.02 9.79 14.96
N LEU A 303 -0.09 9.31 13.72
CA LEU A 303 -1.29 8.67 13.23
C LEU A 303 -1.60 7.39 14.01
N PHE A 304 -0.61 6.55 14.28
CA PHE A 304 -0.82 5.36 15.12
C PHE A 304 -1.18 5.72 16.56
N ALA A 305 -0.61 6.79 17.13
CA ALA A 305 -1.05 7.28 18.43
C ALA A 305 -2.53 7.67 18.41
N ALA A 306 -3.01 8.29 17.34
CA ALA A 306 -4.43 8.63 17.20
C ALA A 306 -5.31 7.37 17.03
N LEU A 307 -4.90 6.44 16.18
CA LEU A 307 -5.65 5.20 15.95
C LEU A 307 -5.81 4.34 17.21
N LEU A 308 -4.80 4.34 18.11
CA LEU A 308 -4.77 3.52 19.32
C LEU A 308 -5.22 4.26 20.60
N TRP A 309 -5.53 5.54 20.50
CA TRP A 309 -5.78 6.37 21.68
C TRP A 309 -6.95 5.88 22.54
N HIS A 310 -8.07 5.54 21.92
CA HIS A 310 -9.26 5.15 22.67
C HIS A 310 -9.10 3.80 23.38
N GLU A 311 -8.29 2.89 22.82
CA GLU A 311 -7.87 1.66 23.50
C GLU A 311 -7.04 1.96 24.75
N VAL A 312 -6.06 2.87 24.60
CA VAL A 312 -5.24 3.32 25.73
C VAL A 312 -6.11 4.03 26.77
N LEU A 313 -7.02 4.91 26.35
CA LEU A 313 -7.92 5.64 27.24
C LEU A 313 -8.86 4.70 28.01
N ALA A 314 -9.43 3.70 27.35
CA ALA A 314 -10.27 2.69 27.97
C ALA A 314 -9.50 1.86 29.00
N ALA A 315 -8.33 1.35 28.65
CA ALA A 315 -7.48 0.61 29.57
C ALA A 315 -6.99 1.47 30.75
N TRP A 316 -6.69 2.75 30.48
CA TRP A 316 -6.29 3.69 31.52
C TRP A 316 -7.41 3.95 32.54
N ASN A 317 -8.63 4.20 32.07
CA ASN A 317 -9.79 4.39 32.90
C ASN A 317 -10.12 3.14 33.75
N GLU A 318 -10.00 1.95 33.14
CA GLU A 318 -10.21 0.68 33.85
C GLU A 318 -9.22 0.51 35.02
N LEU A 319 -7.93 0.74 34.79
CA LEU A 319 -6.89 0.64 35.80
C LEU A 319 -7.09 1.67 36.94
N GLN A 320 -7.49 2.89 36.61
CA GLN A 320 -7.82 3.90 37.65
C GLN A 320 -9.06 3.50 38.47
N ALA A 321 -10.07 2.89 37.84
CA ALA A 321 -11.24 2.37 38.56
C ALA A 321 -10.88 1.21 39.51
N GLN A 322 -9.79 0.49 39.23
CA GLN A 322 -9.22 -0.55 40.09
C GLN A 322 -8.33 0.01 41.21
N GLY A 323 -8.15 1.34 41.29
CA GLY A 323 -7.40 2.03 42.36
C GLY A 323 -5.96 2.37 42.02
N GLU A 324 -5.52 2.15 40.77
CA GLU A 324 -4.19 2.57 40.33
C GLU A 324 -4.08 4.10 40.22
N THR A 325 -2.92 4.62 40.55
CA THR A 325 -2.64 6.05 40.39
C THR A 325 -2.55 6.48 38.94
N PRO A 326 -2.95 7.70 38.53
CA PRO A 326 -3.15 8.09 37.14
C PRO A 326 -1.95 7.86 36.23
N LEU A 327 -0.73 8.22 36.65
CA LEU A 327 0.44 8.13 35.78
C LEU A 327 0.94 6.69 35.62
N PRO A 328 1.13 5.87 36.67
CA PRO A 328 1.39 4.44 36.55
C PRO A 328 0.33 3.69 35.74
N ALA A 329 -0.96 3.97 35.98
CA ALA A 329 -2.05 3.37 35.19
C ALA A 329 -1.93 3.69 33.69
N LEU A 330 -1.55 4.93 33.34
CA LEU A 330 -1.34 5.29 31.94
C LEU A 330 -0.20 4.49 31.29
N PHE A 331 0.94 4.33 31.99
CA PHE A 331 2.06 3.53 31.48
C PHE A 331 1.67 2.06 31.27
N GLN A 332 0.97 1.46 32.23
CA GLN A 332 0.46 0.10 32.10
C GLN A 332 -0.53 -0.05 30.94
N ALA A 333 -1.44 0.91 30.78
CA ALA A 333 -2.40 0.93 29.67
C ALA A 333 -1.71 0.99 28.30
N MET A 334 -0.69 1.87 28.17
CA MET A 334 0.09 2.01 26.94
C MET A 334 0.84 0.71 26.62
N ASP A 335 1.48 0.07 27.60
CA ASP A 335 2.20 -1.18 27.39
C ASP A 335 1.24 -2.29 26.99
N LYS A 336 0.12 -2.46 27.71
CA LYS A 336 -0.92 -3.46 27.37
C LYS A 336 -1.42 -3.35 25.93
N VAL A 337 -1.72 -2.12 25.49
CA VAL A 337 -2.21 -1.89 24.10
C VAL A 337 -1.14 -2.16 23.07
N LEU A 338 0.10 -1.70 23.31
CA LEU A 338 1.20 -1.90 22.37
C LEU A 338 1.62 -3.36 22.25
N ASP A 339 1.63 -4.13 23.34
CA ASP A 339 1.95 -5.56 23.31
C ASP A 339 0.96 -6.34 22.42
N VAL A 340 -0.33 -6.08 22.54
CA VAL A 340 -1.37 -6.68 21.68
C VAL A 340 -1.15 -6.33 20.21
N GLN A 341 -0.71 -5.09 19.91
CA GLN A 341 -0.49 -4.66 18.54
C GLN A 341 0.85 -5.18 17.95
N GLU A 342 1.85 -5.39 18.79
CA GLU A 342 3.14 -5.95 18.35
C GLU A 342 2.98 -7.38 17.82
N GLU A 343 2.15 -8.20 18.46
CA GLU A 343 1.83 -9.55 17.99
C GLU A 343 1.18 -9.56 16.59
N LYS A 344 0.37 -8.54 16.27
CA LYS A 344 -0.42 -8.50 15.03
C LYS A 344 0.23 -7.74 13.89
N LEU A 345 0.90 -6.63 14.18
CA LEU A 345 1.36 -5.66 13.18
C LEU A 345 2.85 -5.40 13.19
N ALA A 346 3.60 -5.94 14.15
CA ALA A 346 5.03 -5.70 14.30
C ALA A 346 5.41 -4.21 14.17
N ILE A 347 4.69 -3.32 14.89
CA ILE A 347 4.93 -1.88 14.84
C ILE A 347 6.40 -1.59 15.26
N PRO A 348 7.22 -0.99 14.40
CA PRO A 348 8.61 -0.72 14.73
C PRO A 348 8.75 0.16 16.00
N ARG A 349 9.66 -0.22 16.90
CA ARG A 349 9.89 0.44 18.21
C ARG A 349 10.03 1.96 18.12
N ARG A 350 10.61 2.49 17.04
CA ARG A 350 10.73 3.95 16.84
C ARG A 350 9.38 4.66 16.83
N TYR A 351 8.31 4.02 16.37
CA TYR A 351 6.97 4.59 16.36
C TYR A 351 6.31 4.46 17.71
N SER A 352 6.47 3.32 18.41
CA SER A 352 5.93 3.11 19.75
C SER A 352 6.49 4.14 20.75
N VAL A 353 7.77 4.50 20.64
CA VAL A 353 8.35 5.59 21.45
C VAL A 353 7.65 6.92 21.20
N THR A 354 7.46 7.29 19.94
CA THR A 354 6.75 8.54 19.59
C THR A 354 5.29 8.55 20.09
N MET A 355 4.60 7.41 19.98
CA MET A 355 3.23 7.25 20.45
C MET A 355 3.14 7.47 21.98
N LYS A 356 4.00 6.79 22.75
CA LYS A 356 4.07 6.95 24.21
C LYS A 356 4.39 8.40 24.62
N GLU A 357 5.33 9.05 23.94
CA GLU A 357 5.65 10.47 24.19
C GLU A 357 4.44 11.39 23.99
N ILE A 358 3.62 11.16 22.96
CA ILE A 358 2.41 11.94 22.69
C ILE A 358 1.35 11.68 23.77
N TRP A 359 1.11 10.42 24.12
CA TRP A 359 0.08 10.05 25.11
C TRP A 359 0.40 10.55 26.52
N VAL A 360 1.66 10.47 26.95
CA VAL A 360 2.09 10.96 28.28
C VAL A 360 1.91 12.47 28.44
N LEU A 361 1.92 13.22 27.33
CA LEU A 361 1.68 14.65 27.38
C LEU A 361 0.20 15.00 27.64
N GLN A 362 -0.75 14.12 27.31
CA GLN A 362 -2.17 14.45 27.40
C GLN A 362 -2.62 14.84 28.80
N PRO A 363 -2.41 14.08 29.89
CA PRO A 363 -2.78 14.50 31.23
C PRO A 363 -1.98 15.71 31.75
N ARG A 364 -0.84 16.04 31.13
CA ARG A 364 -0.02 17.19 31.53
C ARG A 364 -0.60 18.52 31.05
N PHE A 365 -1.37 18.52 29.95
CA PHE A 365 -2.05 19.72 29.46
C PHE A 365 -3.11 20.26 30.42
N GLU A 366 -3.68 19.40 31.29
CA GLU A 366 -4.63 19.78 32.31
C GLU A 366 -3.96 20.48 33.50
N GLN A 367 -2.63 20.34 33.66
CA GLN A 367 -1.86 20.87 34.79
C GLN A 367 -1.36 22.29 34.51
N ARG A 368 -2.25 23.29 34.64
CA ARG A 368 -2.00 24.69 34.28
C ARG A 368 -1.40 25.56 35.36
N SER A 369 -1.07 25.04 36.58
CA SER A 369 -0.57 25.81 37.70
C SER A 369 0.98 25.92 37.76
N GLY A 370 1.46 27.09 38.18
CA GLY A 370 2.87 27.34 38.46
C GLY A 370 3.78 27.26 37.22
N ARG A 371 4.91 26.55 37.32
CA ARG A 371 5.89 26.39 36.24
C ARG A 371 5.62 25.21 35.30
N ARG A 372 4.54 24.45 35.53
CA ARG A 372 4.24 23.23 34.75
C ARG A 372 4.01 23.50 33.26
N PRO A 373 3.25 24.54 32.84
CA PRO A 373 3.07 24.86 31.42
C PRO A 373 4.39 25.17 30.72
N PHE A 374 5.30 25.91 31.36
CA PHE A 374 6.60 26.27 30.77
C PHE A 374 7.49 25.05 30.53
N ARG A 375 7.52 24.09 31.50
CA ARG A 375 8.23 22.82 31.35
C ARG A 375 7.63 21.92 30.28
N LEU A 376 6.32 22.06 30.01
CA LEU A 376 5.64 21.33 28.97
C LEU A 376 6.09 21.80 27.58
N LEU A 377 6.32 23.11 27.39
CA LEU A 377 6.83 23.70 26.15
C LEU A 377 8.24 23.19 25.78
N GLU A 378 9.04 22.78 26.78
CA GLU A 378 10.40 22.28 26.59
C GLU A 378 10.43 20.79 26.15
N GLN A 379 9.28 20.10 26.12
CA GLN A 379 9.22 18.70 25.76
C GLN A 379 9.47 18.49 24.26
N PRO A 380 10.30 17.50 23.86
CA PRO A 380 10.65 17.29 22.45
C PRO A 380 9.45 17.04 21.53
N ARG A 381 8.35 16.52 22.06
CA ARG A 381 7.12 16.23 21.32
C ARG A 381 5.98 17.18 21.67
N PHE A 382 6.26 18.33 22.26
CA PHE A 382 5.22 19.29 22.64
C PHE A 382 4.28 19.60 21.50
N ARG A 383 4.81 19.95 20.32
CA ARG A 383 3.98 20.29 19.15
C ARG A 383 3.05 19.14 18.75
N ALA A 384 3.59 17.91 18.66
CA ALA A 384 2.77 16.75 18.31
C ALA A 384 1.71 16.44 19.41
N GLY A 385 2.09 16.55 20.69
CA GLY A 385 1.15 16.39 21.81
C GLY A 385 0.04 17.44 21.80
N TYR A 386 0.37 18.69 21.47
CA TYR A 386 -0.59 19.77 21.35
C TYR A 386 -1.54 19.59 20.14
N ASP A 387 -1.00 19.24 18.97
CA ASP A 387 -1.83 18.92 17.79
C ASP A 387 -2.78 17.73 18.10
N PHE A 388 -2.33 16.77 18.90
CA PHE A 388 -3.16 15.67 19.38
C PHE A 388 -4.27 16.15 20.34
N LEU A 389 -3.95 17.05 21.26
CA LEU A 389 -4.95 17.69 22.14
C LEU A 389 -6.01 18.46 21.34
N MET A 390 -5.60 19.15 20.27
CA MET A 390 -6.53 19.83 19.36
C MET A 390 -7.52 18.84 18.74
N LEU A 391 -7.05 17.68 18.27
CA LEU A 391 -7.94 16.63 17.75
C LEU A 391 -8.93 16.12 18.80
N ARG A 392 -8.49 15.95 20.06
CA ARG A 392 -9.36 15.56 21.18
C ARG A 392 -10.45 16.60 21.45
N ALA A 393 -10.11 17.89 21.37
CA ALA A 393 -11.07 18.98 21.54
C ALA A 393 -12.06 19.05 20.35
N GLU A 394 -11.58 18.95 19.12
CA GLU A 394 -12.43 18.97 17.93
C GLU A 394 -13.36 17.76 17.84
N SER A 395 -12.95 16.60 18.34
CA SER A 395 -13.82 15.42 18.44
C SER A 395 -14.88 15.53 19.52
N GLY A 396 -14.68 16.44 20.50
CA GLY A 396 -15.57 16.61 21.65
C GLY A 396 -15.20 15.71 22.83
N GLU A 397 -14.02 15.10 22.84
CA GLU A 397 -13.54 14.26 23.95
C GLU A 397 -13.14 15.11 25.17
N VAL A 398 -12.57 16.26 24.92
CA VAL A 398 -12.18 17.23 25.97
C VAL A 398 -12.78 18.60 25.65
N ASP A 399 -12.81 19.47 26.67
CA ASP A 399 -13.33 20.83 26.54
C ASP A 399 -12.58 21.59 25.44
N ALA A 400 -13.34 22.28 24.57
CA ALA A 400 -12.80 23.07 23.46
C ALA A 400 -11.90 24.25 23.93
N GLU A 401 -12.04 24.70 25.20
CA GLU A 401 -11.17 25.72 25.77
C GLU A 401 -9.85 25.17 26.32
N LEU A 402 -9.73 23.85 26.44
CA LEU A 402 -8.51 23.22 26.98
C LEU A 402 -7.25 23.52 26.13
N PRO A 403 -7.28 23.56 24.81
CA PRO A 403 -6.12 23.94 24.01
C PRO A 403 -5.74 25.41 24.02
N GLN A 404 -6.65 26.29 24.46
CA GLN A 404 -6.41 27.73 24.56
C GLN A 404 -5.58 28.09 25.80
#